data_faaa8997155b4ce728187bb187d8ffa2
#
_entry.id   faaa8997155b4ce728187bb187d8ffa2
#
_cell.length_a   1.000
_cell.length_b   1.000
_cell.length_c   1.000
_cell.angle_alpha   90.00
_cell.angle_beta   90.00
_cell.angle_gamma   90.00
#
_symmetry.space_group_name_H-M   'P 1'
#
loop_
_entity.id
_entity.type
_entity.pdbx_description
1 polymer ?
#
loop_
_entity_poly.entity_id
_entity_poly.type
_entity_poly.pdbx_seq_one_letter_code
_entity_poly.pdbx_strand_id
1 'polypeptide(L)'
;MTKIDAQPFNRLSLTRRHFLGATVAVGAAGALPVSAFAQAQAQAPAQAAAANLNPGIAQAIADHFSSIKTMKGGFLQIGPRGDQMSGSFFIQRPGKMRFNYDPPSRMRVICDGNNVQVINDQTQTRNMYQLSKTPLSLLLANKIDLSADMVRDVDSKPDLTKITLGNRTVFGDSTITMIFDSKSYDLRQWTVIDPQGKTTDVIINNVKTNVAFDDSVFRIDYTR
;
A
#
# COMPACT_ATOMS: atom_id res chain seq x y z
N MET A 1 -8.16 53.55 5.86
CA MET A 1 -9.32 53.31 6.73
C MET A 1 -10.40 52.67 5.88
N THR A 2 -10.56 51.35 5.92
CA THR A 2 -11.82 50.68 5.54
C THR A 2 -11.75 49.30 6.20
N LYS A 3 -12.56 49.13 7.24
CA LYS A 3 -12.79 47.90 7.98
C LYS A 3 -13.55 46.95 7.08
N ILE A 4 -13.08 45.68 7.03
CA ILE A 4 -13.88 44.55 6.47
C ILE A 4 -14.25 43.68 7.65
N ASP A 5 -15.56 43.59 7.89
CA ASP A 5 -16.19 42.83 8.97
C ASP A 5 -16.14 41.33 8.66
N ALA A 6 -15.73 40.55 9.66
CA ALA A 6 -15.79 39.10 9.66
C ALA A 6 -17.22 38.64 10.02
N GLN A 7 -17.85 37.85 9.16
CA GLN A 7 -19.09 37.15 9.45
C GLN A 7 -18.81 35.76 10.04
N PRO A 8 -19.52 35.34 11.08
CA PRO A 8 -19.34 34.04 11.69
C PRO A 8 -20.17 32.94 10.99
N PHE A 9 -19.52 31.84 10.72
CA PHE A 9 -20.16 30.62 10.17
C PHE A 9 -21.13 29.99 11.17
N ASN A 10 -22.38 29.83 10.69
CA ASN A 10 -23.54 29.30 11.37
C ASN A 10 -23.40 27.79 11.64
N ARG A 11 -23.53 27.41 12.91
CA ARG A 11 -23.59 26.00 13.34
C ARG A 11 -25.00 25.46 13.08
N LEU A 12 -25.13 24.49 12.20
CA LEU A 12 -26.37 23.71 12.04
C LEU A 12 -26.44 22.65 13.16
N SER A 13 -27.34 22.86 14.11
CA SER A 13 -27.72 21.92 15.14
C SER A 13 -28.74 20.91 14.58
N LEU A 14 -28.41 19.63 14.61
CA LEU A 14 -29.35 18.55 14.30
C LEU A 14 -30.17 18.20 15.55
N THR A 15 -31.45 18.52 15.49
CA THR A 15 -32.44 18.27 16.53
C THR A 15 -32.89 16.81 16.49
N ARG A 16 -32.74 16.10 17.61
CA ARG A 16 -33.35 14.79 17.87
C ARG A 16 -34.88 14.96 17.96
N ARG A 17 -35.62 14.26 17.10
CA ARG A 17 -37.06 14.07 17.29
C ARG A 17 -37.34 12.71 17.90
N HIS A 18 -37.81 12.77 19.14
CA HIS A 18 -38.49 11.68 19.86
C HIS A 18 -39.88 11.47 19.24
N PHE A 19 -40.23 10.22 18.93
CA PHE A 19 -41.61 9.83 18.73
C PHE A 19 -42.03 8.92 19.91
N LEU A 20 -42.87 9.48 20.75
CA LEU A 20 -43.60 8.77 21.82
C LEU A 20 -44.94 8.30 21.26
N GLY A 21 -45.29 7.12 21.64
CA GLY A 21 -46.40 6.28 21.61
C GLY A 21 -47.83 6.77 21.44
N ALA A 22 -48.65 5.84 20.97
CA ALA A 22 -50.05 5.72 21.39
C ALA A 22 -50.49 4.26 21.22
N THR A 23 -50.82 3.65 22.34
CA THR A 23 -51.55 2.39 22.48
C THR A 23 -53.05 2.64 22.28
N VAL A 24 -53.72 1.82 21.49
CA VAL A 24 -55.18 1.60 21.59
C VAL A 24 -55.41 0.10 21.40
N ALA A 25 -56.07 -0.47 22.42
CA ALA A 25 -56.57 -1.83 22.48
C ALA A 25 -58.00 -1.93 21.93
N VAL A 26 -58.41 -3.19 21.72
CA VAL A 26 -59.78 -3.76 21.69
C VAL A 26 -60.27 -4.26 20.36
N GLY A 27 -60.42 -5.60 20.25
CA GLY A 27 -61.67 -6.21 19.82
C GLY A 27 -61.59 -7.40 18.85
N ALA A 28 -61.71 -8.60 19.43
CA ALA A 28 -62.49 -9.76 18.99
C ALA A 28 -62.36 -10.41 17.59
N ALA A 29 -61.96 -11.67 17.67
CA ALA A 29 -62.50 -12.85 16.98
C ALA A 29 -62.63 -12.87 15.46
N GLY A 30 -61.82 -13.74 14.83
CA GLY A 30 -62.01 -14.20 13.46
C GLY A 30 -60.86 -15.18 13.07
N ALA A 31 -61.09 -16.50 13.32
CA ALA A 31 -60.16 -17.53 12.90
C ALA A 31 -60.23 -17.71 11.38
N LEU A 32 -59.17 -17.37 10.68
CA LEU A 32 -58.91 -17.80 9.30
C LEU A 32 -57.50 -18.47 9.23
N PRO A 33 -57.36 -19.50 8.45
CA PRO A 33 -56.10 -20.24 8.38
C PRO A 33 -54.99 -19.38 7.76
N VAL A 34 -53.99 -19.11 8.54
CA VAL A 34 -52.78 -18.45 8.07
C VAL A 34 -52.00 -19.40 7.20
N SER A 35 -52.11 -19.20 5.88
CA SER A 35 -51.21 -19.82 4.92
C SER A 35 -49.79 -19.44 5.28
N ALA A 36 -48.98 -20.40 5.65
CA ALA A 36 -47.55 -20.26 5.89
C ALA A 36 -46.86 -19.77 4.60
N PHE A 37 -46.69 -18.46 4.46
CA PHE A 37 -45.69 -17.98 3.52
C PHE A 37 -44.33 -18.29 4.12
N ALA A 38 -43.75 -19.36 3.63
CA ALA A 38 -42.35 -19.66 3.79
C ALA A 38 -41.56 -18.45 3.27
N GLN A 39 -41.03 -17.62 4.16
CA GLN A 39 -40.01 -16.65 3.83
C GLN A 39 -38.79 -17.45 3.40
N ALA A 40 -38.67 -17.65 2.09
CA ALA A 40 -37.38 -17.96 1.50
C ALA A 40 -36.47 -16.79 1.74
N GLN A 41 -35.74 -16.83 2.86
CA GLN A 41 -34.56 -15.99 3.02
C GLN A 41 -33.62 -16.39 1.88
N ALA A 42 -33.60 -15.58 0.86
CA ALA A 42 -32.53 -15.61 -0.13
C ALA A 42 -31.25 -15.25 0.63
N GLN A 43 -30.58 -16.26 1.14
CA GLN A 43 -29.16 -16.18 1.45
C GLN A 43 -28.48 -15.90 0.11
N ALA A 44 -28.25 -14.61 -0.17
CA ALA A 44 -27.26 -14.24 -1.15
C ALA A 44 -25.95 -14.93 -0.72
N PRO A 45 -25.37 -15.81 -1.53
CA PRO A 45 -24.06 -16.31 -1.24
C PRO A 45 -23.16 -15.08 -1.22
N ALA A 46 -22.64 -14.73 -0.04
CA ALA A 46 -21.42 -13.98 0.07
C ALA A 46 -20.32 -14.88 -0.54
N GLN A 47 -20.32 -14.99 -1.85
CA GLN A 47 -19.16 -15.38 -2.60
C GLN A 47 -18.15 -14.27 -2.35
N ALA A 48 -17.36 -14.47 -1.28
CA ALA A 48 -16.05 -13.88 -1.20
C ALA A 48 -15.48 -14.06 -2.60
N ALA A 49 -15.15 -12.94 -3.26
CA ALA A 49 -14.48 -12.95 -4.53
C ALA A 49 -13.22 -13.79 -4.30
N ALA A 50 -13.29 -15.07 -4.70
CA ALA A 50 -12.12 -15.91 -4.76
C ALA A 50 -11.19 -15.12 -5.69
N ALA A 51 -10.15 -14.53 -5.11
CA ALA A 51 -9.08 -13.90 -5.84
C ALA A 51 -8.75 -14.88 -6.97
N ASN A 52 -8.80 -14.41 -8.22
CA ASN A 52 -8.45 -15.21 -9.37
C ASN A 52 -6.95 -15.50 -9.28
N LEU A 53 -6.63 -16.42 -8.39
CA LEU A 53 -5.29 -16.96 -8.23
C LEU A 53 -5.02 -17.73 -9.52
N ASN A 54 -4.35 -17.07 -10.47
CA ASN A 54 -3.61 -17.80 -11.48
C ASN A 54 -2.21 -18.03 -10.90
N PRO A 55 -1.99 -19.13 -10.14
CA PRO A 55 -0.73 -19.35 -9.43
C PRO A 55 0.44 -19.42 -10.41
N GLY A 56 0.18 -19.80 -11.66
CA GLY A 56 1.21 -19.84 -12.69
C GLY A 56 1.74 -18.47 -13.08
N ILE A 57 0.87 -17.46 -13.24
CA ILE A 57 1.30 -16.10 -13.57
C ILE A 57 2.04 -15.47 -12.40
N ALA A 58 1.53 -15.60 -11.18
CA ALA A 58 2.20 -15.06 -10.00
C ALA A 58 3.60 -15.65 -9.82
N GLN A 59 3.75 -16.96 -10.03
CA GLN A 59 5.04 -17.63 -9.95
C GLN A 59 5.99 -17.16 -11.06
N ALA A 60 5.52 -17.05 -12.31
CA ALA A 60 6.32 -16.56 -13.43
C ALA A 60 6.81 -15.13 -13.19
N ILE A 61 5.96 -14.24 -12.67
CA ILE A 61 6.31 -12.87 -12.28
C ILE A 61 7.36 -12.88 -11.16
N ALA A 62 7.15 -13.70 -10.11
CA ALA A 62 8.07 -13.79 -8.98
C ALA A 62 9.45 -14.30 -9.44
N ASP A 63 9.50 -15.28 -10.33
CA ASP A 63 10.75 -15.81 -10.88
C ASP A 63 11.45 -14.79 -11.78
N HIS A 64 10.70 -14.14 -12.68
CA HIS A 64 11.24 -13.07 -13.53
C HIS A 64 11.81 -11.93 -12.68
N PHE A 65 11.02 -11.38 -11.77
CA PHE A 65 11.47 -10.31 -10.89
C PHE A 65 12.65 -10.74 -10.02
N SER A 66 12.68 -11.96 -9.54
CA SER A 66 13.79 -12.51 -8.74
C SER A 66 15.08 -12.66 -9.56
N SER A 67 14.99 -12.83 -10.87
CA SER A 67 16.13 -12.91 -11.78
C SER A 67 16.84 -11.56 -11.97
N ILE A 68 16.10 -10.45 -11.87
CA ILE A 68 16.64 -9.09 -12.02
C ILE A 68 17.34 -8.70 -10.70
N LYS A 69 18.66 -8.70 -10.68
CA LYS A 69 19.43 -8.38 -9.47
C LYS A 69 19.67 -6.89 -9.28
N THR A 70 19.77 -6.14 -10.35
CA THR A 70 20.04 -4.71 -10.32
C THR A 70 19.10 -3.95 -11.24
N MET A 71 18.64 -2.79 -10.79
CA MET A 71 17.83 -1.87 -11.60
C MET A 71 18.06 -0.43 -11.18
N LYS A 72 17.90 0.49 -12.14
CA LYS A 72 17.87 1.94 -11.90
C LYS A 72 16.86 2.60 -12.82
N GLY A 73 16.38 3.76 -12.42
CA GLY A 73 15.43 4.55 -13.21
C GLY A 73 14.99 5.81 -12.51
N GLY A 74 13.92 6.40 -13.02
CA GLY A 74 13.19 7.48 -12.36
C GLY A 74 12.04 6.95 -11.53
N PHE A 75 11.58 7.75 -10.56
CA PHE A 75 10.37 7.44 -9.80
C PHE A 75 9.51 8.68 -9.56
N LEU A 76 8.23 8.45 -9.35
CA LEU A 76 7.28 9.38 -8.77
C LEU A 76 6.72 8.72 -7.50
N GLN A 77 6.89 9.38 -6.37
CA GLN A 77 6.31 8.97 -5.09
C GLN A 77 5.10 9.85 -4.76
N ILE A 78 4.01 9.23 -4.33
CA ILE A 78 2.82 9.89 -3.81
C ILE A 78 2.71 9.51 -2.34
N GLY A 79 2.85 10.50 -1.48
CA GLY A 79 2.78 10.34 -0.04
C GLY A 79 1.36 10.23 0.50
N PRO A 80 1.19 9.94 1.81
CA PRO A 80 -0.12 9.72 2.43
C PRO A 80 -1.08 10.91 2.37
N ARG A 81 -0.58 12.11 2.11
CA ARG A 81 -1.38 13.34 1.98
C ARG A 81 -1.57 13.78 0.53
N GLY A 82 -1.15 12.94 -0.43
CA GLY A 82 -1.18 13.25 -1.85
C GLY A 82 0.00 14.13 -2.32
N ASP A 83 0.96 14.40 -1.45
CA ASP A 83 2.19 15.09 -1.82
C ASP A 83 3.02 14.25 -2.79
N GLN A 84 3.49 14.87 -3.87
CA GLN A 84 4.23 14.21 -4.93
C GLN A 84 5.69 14.62 -4.92
N MET A 85 6.57 13.64 -5.03
CA MET A 85 8.01 13.84 -5.13
C MET A 85 8.57 12.92 -6.21
N SER A 86 9.48 13.42 -7.03
CA SER A 86 10.19 12.64 -8.05
C SER A 86 11.65 12.47 -7.70
N GLY A 87 12.32 11.63 -8.48
CA GLY A 87 13.75 11.43 -8.34
C GLY A 87 14.28 10.25 -9.12
N SER A 88 15.48 9.81 -8.75
CA SER A 88 16.15 8.64 -9.30
C SER A 88 16.31 7.54 -8.25
N PHE A 89 16.16 6.30 -8.67
CA PHE A 89 16.36 5.15 -7.81
C PHE A 89 17.43 4.19 -8.34
N PHE A 90 18.04 3.48 -7.41
CA PHE A 90 19.01 2.41 -7.63
C PHE A 90 18.66 1.26 -6.69
N ILE A 91 18.53 0.07 -7.22
CA ILE A 91 18.26 -1.15 -6.45
C ILE A 91 19.28 -2.22 -6.85
N GLN A 92 19.88 -2.85 -5.85
CA GLN A 92 20.70 -4.04 -6.00
C GLN A 92 20.27 -5.06 -4.96
N ARG A 93 19.65 -6.14 -5.42
CA ARG A 93 19.19 -7.21 -4.52
C ARG A 93 20.27 -8.24 -4.27
N PRO A 94 20.29 -8.79 -3.04
CA PRO A 94 19.37 -8.51 -1.95
C PRO A 94 19.74 -7.23 -1.18
N GLY A 95 18.70 -6.57 -0.67
CA GLY A 95 18.78 -5.62 0.43
C GLY A 95 19.27 -4.21 0.13
N LYS A 96 19.93 -3.93 -0.99
CA LYS A 96 20.52 -2.62 -1.26
C LYS A 96 19.60 -1.75 -2.11
N MET A 97 19.41 -0.49 -1.71
CA MET A 97 18.57 0.48 -2.40
C MET A 97 19.06 1.90 -2.12
N ARG A 98 18.89 2.79 -3.10
CA ARG A 98 19.06 4.22 -2.93
C ARG A 98 18.00 4.98 -3.71
N PHE A 99 17.41 5.98 -3.08
CA PHE A 99 16.53 6.98 -3.68
C PHE A 99 17.13 8.35 -3.47
N ASN A 100 17.28 9.11 -4.55
CA ASN A 100 17.64 10.52 -4.50
C ASN A 100 16.45 11.31 -5.02
N TYR A 101 15.90 12.19 -4.19
CA TYR A 101 14.78 13.02 -4.56
C TYR A 101 15.23 14.29 -5.27
N ASP A 102 14.47 14.72 -6.26
CA ASP A 102 14.73 15.93 -7.02
C ASP A 102 14.40 17.19 -6.20
N PRO A 103 15.05 18.34 -6.48
CA PRO A 103 14.68 19.61 -5.90
C PRO A 103 13.17 19.93 -6.09
N PRO A 104 12.52 20.62 -5.16
CA PRO A 104 13.10 21.27 -3.97
C PRO A 104 13.39 20.33 -2.80
N SER A 105 13.03 19.04 -2.91
CA SER A 105 13.33 18.06 -1.88
C SER A 105 14.83 17.79 -1.80
N ARG A 106 15.35 17.74 -0.57
CA ARG A 106 16.73 17.35 -0.27
C ARG A 106 16.77 16.03 0.48
N MET A 107 15.83 15.14 0.13
CA MET A 107 15.72 13.83 0.75
C MET A 107 16.58 12.80 0.01
N ARG A 108 17.07 11.85 0.78
CA ARG A 108 17.71 10.62 0.29
C ARG A 108 17.29 9.47 1.18
N VAL A 109 17.03 8.33 0.57
CA VAL A 109 16.82 7.05 1.29
C VAL A 109 17.90 6.10 0.82
N ILE A 110 18.65 5.54 1.76
CA ILE A 110 19.74 4.62 1.47
C ILE A 110 19.53 3.36 2.29
N CYS A 111 19.61 2.20 1.63
CA CYS A 111 19.60 0.90 2.27
C CYS A 111 20.87 0.15 1.90
N ASP A 112 21.63 -0.30 2.90
CA ASP A 112 22.94 -0.98 2.72
C ASP A 112 22.86 -2.50 2.78
N GLY A 113 21.65 -3.04 2.97
CA GLY A 113 21.39 -4.47 3.14
C GLY A 113 20.87 -4.81 4.54
N ASN A 114 21.21 -4.02 5.55
CA ASN A 114 20.80 -4.23 6.94
C ASN A 114 19.92 -3.10 7.46
N ASN A 115 20.29 -1.87 7.14
CA ASN A 115 19.63 -0.65 7.64
C ASN A 115 19.12 0.21 6.50
N VAL A 116 18.05 0.94 6.77
CA VAL A 116 17.48 1.98 5.91
C VAL A 116 17.70 3.31 6.60
N GLN A 117 18.44 4.20 5.98
CA GLN A 117 18.63 5.58 6.45
C GLN A 117 17.80 6.54 5.59
N VAL A 118 16.94 7.31 6.24
CA VAL A 118 16.19 8.42 5.64
C VAL A 118 16.86 9.71 6.06
N ILE A 119 17.40 10.43 5.09
CA ILE A 119 18.11 11.69 5.27
C ILE A 119 17.26 12.81 4.68
N ASN A 120 17.06 13.89 5.42
CA ASN A 120 16.53 15.14 4.91
C ASN A 120 17.50 16.27 5.23
N ASP A 121 18.27 16.72 4.23
CA ASP A 121 19.26 17.77 4.42
C ASP A 121 18.64 19.17 4.60
N GLN A 122 17.35 19.34 4.27
CA GLN A 122 16.63 20.59 4.51
C GLN A 122 16.29 20.77 6.00
N THR A 123 15.87 19.70 6.66
CA THR A 123 15.52 19.70 8.09
C THR A 123 16.64 19.19 8.98
N GLN A 124 17.80 18.84 8.41
CA GLN A 124 18.95 18.25 9.09
C GLN A 124 18.60 16.99 9.89
N THR A 125 17.61 16.19 9.41
CA THR A 125 17.18 14.97 10.08
C THR A 125 17.77 13.74 9.44
N ARG A 126 18.10 12.73 10.27
CA ARG A 126 18.60 11.43 9.87
C ARG A 126 17.92 10.37 10.73
N ASN A 127 17.06 9.57 10.11
CA ASN A 127 16.36 8.48 10.77
C ASN A 127 16.90 7.15 10.27
N MET A 128 17.11 6.20 11.18
CA MET A 128 17.63 4.87 10.89
C MET A 128 16.61 3.81 11.28
N TYR A 129 16.40 2.84 10.38
CA TYR A 129 15.49 1.72 10.59
C TYR A 129 16.18 0.42 10.19
N GLN A 130 15.92 -0.67 10.88
CA GLN A 130 16.36 -1.99 10.43
C GLN A 130 15.53 -2.40 9.20
N LEU A 131 16.17 -2.81 8.10
CA LEU A 131 15.48 -3.22 6.88
C LEU A 131 14.44 -4.30 7.14
N SER A 132 14.80 -5.33 7.94
CA SER A 132 13.91 -6.45 8.29
C SER A 132 12.62 -6.06 9.00
N LYS A 133 12.57 -4.85 9.56
CA LYS A 133 11.37 -4.28 10.22
C LYS A 133 10.56 -3.36 9.32
N THR A 134 10.93 -3.26 8.05
CA THR A 134 10.24 -2.44 7.05
C THR A 134 9.63 -3.32 5.95
N PRO A 135 8.52 -2.91 5.31
CA PRO A 135 7.97 -3.62 4.16
C PRO A 135 8.94 -3.69 2.97
N LEU A 136 9.94 -2.80 2.92
CA LEU A 136 10.95 -2.79 1.87
C LEU A 136 11.78 -4.08 1.85
N SER A 137 11.88 -4.80 2.97
CA SER A 137 12.53 -6.11 3.01
C SER A 137 11.95 -7.11 2.03
N LEU A 138 10.64 -7.02 1.75
CA LEU A 138 9.93 -7.88 0.80
C LEU A 138 10.28 -7.52 -0.65
N LEU A 139 10.33 -6.22 -0.97
CA LEU A 139 10.73 -5.72 -2.29
C LEU A 139 12.20 -6.04 -2.59
N LEU A 140 13.05 -5.94 -1.58
CA LEU A 140 14.50 -6.11 -1.70
C LEU A 140 14.96 -7.54 -1.42
N ALA A 141 14.06 -8.48 -1.20
CA ALA A 141 14.39 -9.89 -1.02
C ALA A 141 15.08 -10.47 -2.26
N ASN A 142 15.90 -11.49 -2.07
CA ASN A 142 16.55 -12.20 -3.18
C ASN A 142 15.55 -12.90 -4.09
N LYS A 143 14.44 -13.39 -3.49
CA LYS A 143 13.29 -13.99 -4.17
C LYS A 143 12.01 -13.45 -3.56
N ILE A 144 10.95 -13.28 -4.37
CA ILE A 144 9.60 -13.06 -3.83
C ILE A 144 9.14 -14.39 -3.24
N ASP A 145 8.79 -14.37 -1.97
CA ASP A 145 8.21 -15.51 -1.29
C ASP A 145 6.69 -15.49 -1.49
N LEU A 146 6.20 -16.46 -2.27
CA LEU A 146 4.78 -16.66 -2.54
C LEU A 146 4.15 -17.71 -1.60
N SER A 147 4.81 -18.03 -0.47
CA SER A 147 4.20 -18.89 0.55
C SER A 147 2.92 -18.27 1.11
N ALA A 148 2.01 -19.12 1.58
CA ALA A 148 0.70 -18.70 2.08
C ALA A 148 0.78 -17.74 3.28
N ASP A 149 1.89 -17.77 4.03
CA ASP A 149 2.10 -16.90 5.18
C ASP A 149 2.42 -15.46 4.77
N MET A 150 2.99 -15.26 3.59
CA MET A 150 3.44 -13.97 3.09
C MET A 150 2.44 -13.35 2.11
N VAL A 151 1.80 -14.16 1.26
CA VAL A 151 0.84 -13.68 0.27
C VAL A 151 -0.48 -13.34 0.93
N ARG A 152 -0.94 -12.10 0.72
CA ARG A 152 -2.27 -11.63 1.17
C ARG A 152 -3.29 -11.65 0.04
N ASP A 153 -2.84 -11.29 -1.16
CA ASP A 153 -3.70 -11.21 -2.34
C ASP A 153 -2.90 -11.31 -3.62
N VAL A 154 -3.51 -11.89 -4.66
CA VAL A 154 -3.01 -11.87 -6.04
C VAL A 154 -4.19 -11.57 -6.96
N ASP A 155 -4.21 -10.40 -7.58
CA ASP A 155 -5.19 -9.98 -8.58
C ASP A 155 -4.51 -9.93 -9.96
N SER A 156 -4.82 -10.90 -10.81
CA SER A 156 -4.24 -11.01 -12.16
C SER A 156 -5.26 -10.60 -13.21
N LYS A 157 -4.93 -9.54 -13.96
CA LYS A 157 -5.68 -9.03 -15.11
C LYS A 157 -4.84 -9.11 -16.38
N PRO A 158 -5.44 -9.01 -17.58
CA PRO A 158 -4.71 -9.11 -18.84
C PRO A 158 -3.55 -8.14 -19.00
N ASP A 159 -3.65 -6.95 -18.39
CA ASP A 159 -2.66 -5.88 -18.53
C ASP A 159 -1.74 -5.76 -17.30
N LEU A 160 -2.27 -5.96 -16.10
CA LEU A 160 -1.56 -5.77 -14.85
C LEU A 160 -1.85 -6.89 -13.86
N THR A 161 -0.81 -7.37 -13.18
CA THR A 161 -0.93 -8.31 -12.06
C THR A 161 -0.44 -7.63 -10.78
N LYS A 162 -1.28 -7.68 -9.74
CA LYS A 162 -0.96 -7.18 -8.41
C LYS A 162 -0.64 -8.35 -7.49
N ILE A 163 0.46 -8.25 -6.77
CA ILE A 163 0.85 -9.21 -5.73
C ILE A 163 0.98 -8.43 -4.43
N THR A 164 0.13 -8.74 -3.45
CA THR A 164 0.17 -8.12 -2.12
C THR A 164 0.81 -9.07 -1.14
N LEU A 165 1.90 -8.64 -0.54
CA LEU A 165 2.61 -9.35 0.51
C LEU A 165 2.42 -8.62 1.85
N GLY A 166 2.26 -9.38 2.92
CA GLY A 166 2.14 -8.85 4.27
C GLY A 166 3.32 -9.27 5.11
N ASN A 167 3.80 -8.35 5.94
CA ASN A 167 4.78 -8.66 6.96
C ASN A 167 4.21 -8.29 8.34
N ARG A 168 4.10 -9.29 9.23
CA ARG A 168 3.78 -9.06 10.64
C ARG A 168 5.05 -8.76 11.40
N THR A 169 5.14 -7.56 11.92
CA THR A 169 6.25 -7.16 12.78
C THR A 169 5.73 -6.87 14.18
N VAL A 170 6.64 -6.80 15.16
CA VAL A 170 6.32 -6.37 16.53
C VAL A 170 5.78 -4.94 16.61
N PHE A 171 5.91 -4.16 15.54
CA PHE A 171 5.41 -2.79 15.43
C PHE A 171 4.06 -2.69 14.70
N GLY A 172 3.47 -3.83 14.33
CA GLY A 172 2.19 -3.93 13.63
C GLY A 172 2.31 -4.55 12.24
N ASP A 173 1.16 -4.74 11.61
CA ASP A 173 1.05 -5.29 10.27
C ASP A 173 1.36 -4.21 9.23
N SER A 174 2.21 -4.54 8.29
CA SER A 174 2.49 -3.72 7.13
C SER A 174 2.34 -4.55 5.85
N THR A 175 1.98 -3.91 4.77
CA THR A 175 1.84 -4.58 3.48
C THR A 175 2.60 -3.84 2.39
N ILE A 176 3.04 -4.61 1.39
CA ILE A 176 3.51 -4.09 0.13
C ILE A 176 2.73 -4.74 -1.00
N THR A 177 2.12 -3.91 -1.84
CA THR A 177 1.48 -4.35 -3.09
C THR A 177 2.39 -3.99 -4.24
N MET A 178 2.87 -4.98 -4.96
CA MET A 178 3.67 -4.79 -6.17
C MET A 178 2.78 -4.97 -7.40
N ILE A 179 2.88 -4.05 -8.35
CA ILE A 179 2.10 -4.05 -9.59
C ILE A 179 3.05 -4.28 -10.76
N PHE A 180 2.79 -5.35 -11.48
CA PHE A 180 3.58 -5.80 -12.62
C PHE A 180 2.78 -5.70 -13.91
N ASP A 181 3.45 -5.47 -15.01
CA ASP A 181 2.92 -5.70 -16.34
C ASP A 181 2.70 -7.21 -16.54
N SER A 182 1.49 -7.63 -16.94
CA SER A 182 1.17 -9.06 -17.07
C SER A 182 1.80 -9.73 -18.29
N LYS A 183 2.34 -8.96 -19.23
CA LYS A 183 2.97 -9.47 -20.47
C LYS A 183 4.49 -9.53 -20.36
N SER A 184 5.11 -8.45 -19.87
CA SER A 184 6.57 -8.38 -19.72
C SER A 184 7.07 -8.81 -18.35
N TYR A 185 6.17 -8.92 -17.34
CA TYR A 185 6.46 -9.20 -15.94
C TYR A 185 7.32 -8.13 -15.26
N ASP A 186 7.46 -6.96 -15.89
CA ASP A 186 8.22 -5.86 -15.33
C ASP A 186 7.45 -5.19 -14.20
N LEU A 187 8.16 -4.84 -13.12
CA LEU A 187 7.61 -4.02 -12.05
C LEU A 187 7.30 -2.61 -12.57
N ARG A 188 6.07 -2.13 -12.32
CA ARG A 188 5.61 -0.79 -12.71
C ARG A 188 5.46 0.14 -11.52
N GLN A 189 5.00 -0.41 -10.40
CA GLN A 189 4.66 0.36 -9.21
C GLN A 189 4.71 -0.54 -7.98
N TRP A 190 4.89 0.05 -6.83
CA TRP A 190 4.52 -0.58 -5.56
C TRP A 190 3.86 0.41 -4.62
N THR A 191 3.02 -0.12 -3.75
CA THR A 191 2.31 0.59 -2.69
C THR A 191 2.72 0.01 -1.36
N VAL A 192 3.15 0.85 -0.44
CA VAL A 192 3.44 0.45 0.95
C VAL A 192 2.33 1.00 1.85
N ILE A 193 1.79 0.14 2.70
CA ILE A 193 0.91 0.53 3.81
C ILE A 193 1.67 0.24 5.10
N ASP A 194 1.93 1.29 5.86
CA ASP A 194 2.64 1.17 7.13
C ASP A 194 1.71 0.71 8.28
N PRO A 195 2.25 0.36 9.47
CA PRO A 195 1.43 -0.08 10.60
C PRO A 195 0.40 0.96 11.10
N GLN A 196 0.53 2.23 10.72
CA GLN A 196 -0.42 3.29 11.01
C GLN A 196 -1.48 3.46 9.91
N GLY A 197 -1.47 2.59 8.89
CA GLY A 197 -2.38 2.65 7.75
C GLY A 197 -2.05 3.76 6.74
N LYS A 198 -0.89 4.37 6.82
CA LYS A 198 -0.46 5.39 5.86
C LYS A 198 0.02 4.74 4.59
N THR A 199 -0.51 5.22 3.47
CA THR A 199 -0.20 4.70 2.15
C THR A 199 0.87 5.56 1.46
N THR A 200 1.84 4.90 0.85
CA THR A 200 2.84 5.53 -0.02
C THR A 200 2.91 4.74 -1.32
N ASP A 201 2.67 5.40 -2.43
CA ASP A 201 2.80 4.84 -3.77
C ASP A 201 4.11 5.26 -4.41
N VAL A 202 4.76 4.33 -5.11
CA VAL A 202 5.98 4.60 -5.88
C VAL A 202 5.80 4.03 -7.28
N ILE A 203 5.69 4.91 -8.27
CA ILE A 203 5.59 4.59 -9.68
C ILE A 203 6.99 4.74 -10.27
N ILE A 204 7.47 3.73 -11.02
CA ILE A 204 8.80 3.75 -11.62
C ILE A 204 8.73 3.91 -13.14
N ASN A 205 9.74 4.57 -13.70
CA ASN A 205 9.85 4.83 -15.13
C ASN A 205 11.29 4.76 -15.59
N ASN A 206 11.49 4.65 -16.91
CA ASN A 206 12.81 4.59 -17.55
C ASN A 206 13.74 3.55 -16.89
N VAL A 207 13.18 2.41 -16.54
CA VAL A 207 13.89 1.35 -15.80
C VAL A 207 14.93 0.70 -16.71
N LYS A 208 16.16 0.58 -16.21
CA LYS A 208 17.26 -0.20 -16.80
C LYS A 208 17.65 -1.28 -15.80
N THR A 209 17.69 -2.51 -16.25
CA THR A 209 18.07 -3.69 -15.47
C THR A 209 19.48 -4.15 -15.81
N ASN A 210 20.03 -5.04 -14.98
CA ASN A 210 21.38 -5.64 -15.16
C ASN A 210 22.50 -4.59 -15.27
N VAL A 211 22.42 -3.55 -14.43
CA VAL A 211 23.37 -2.44 -14.37
C VAL A 211 24.38 -2.72 -13.27
N ALA A 212 25.68 -2.54 -13.58
CA ALA A 212 26.71 -2.59 -12.54
C ALA A 212 26.68 -1.30 -11.69
N PHE A 213 26.85 -1.45 -10.39
CA PHE A 213 26.98 -0.35 -9.44
C PHE A 213 28.28 -0.46 -8.66
N ASP A 214 28.85 0.69 -8.32
CA ASP A 214 29.89 0.78 -7.32
C ASP A 214 29.25 0.64 -5.91
N ASP A 215 29.94 -0.06 -5.01
CA ASP A 215 29.42 -0.30 -3.66
C ASP A 215 29.19 0.99 -2.85
N SER A 216 29.88 2.08 -3.20
CA SER A 216 29.66 3.39 -2.57
C SER A 216 28.26 3.97 -2.79
N VAL A 217 27.55 3.53 -3.84
CA VAL A 217 26.17 3.95 -4.12
C VAL A 217 25.24 3.69 -2.94
N PHE A 218 25.46 2.57 -2.24
CA PHE A 218 24.59 2.10 -1.15
C PHE A 218 25.19 2.30 0.23
N ARG A 219 26.29 3.06 0.34
CA ARG A 219 26.98 3.26 1.61
C ARG A 219 26.19 4.22 2.51
N ILE A 220 25.92 3.77 3.73
CA ILE A 220 25.43 4.59 4.84
C ILE A 220 26.65 5.12 5.61
N ASP A 221 26.64 6.43 5.88
CA ASP A 221 27.62 7.04 6.78
C ASP A 221 27.10 6.97 8.22
N TYR A 222 27.68 6.08 9.01
CA TYR A 222 27.30 5.86 10.41
C TYR A 222 28.00 6.83 11.39
N THR A 223 28.90 7.67 10.88
CA THR A 223 29.75 8.55 11.73
C THR A 223 29.21 9.95 11.89
N ARG A 224 28.09 10.26 11.24
CA ARG A 224 27.44 11.60 11.27
C ARG A 224 26.01 11.56 11.73
#